data_0ace377858dbf21002152a4af673f831
#
_entry.id   0ace377858dbf21002152a4af673f831
#
_cell.length_a   1.000
_cell.length_b   1.000
_cell.length_c   1.000
_cell.angle_alpha   90.00
_cell.angle_beta   90.00
_cell.angle_gamma   90.00
#
_symmetry.space_group_name_H-M   'P 1'
#
loop_
_entity.id
_entity.type
_entity.pdbx_description
1 polymer ?
#
loop_
_entity_poly.entity_id
_entity_poly.type
_entity_poly.pdbx_seq_one_letter_code
_entity_poly.pdbx_strand_id
1 'polypeptide(L)'
;MTGATGSLGAHLVAQLVLREDVKKVYCLVRASSPASARLRVIRSLRERSIYHYLSLDSRRKIVALPSNFGDASLGLSPEMYAEIASNITGLAHCAWSVNFNLGLGSFEADCIAGAHNLLTLCLKAKRPEPATFNFCSSVSAVAQTKGGFVPEALPESLEYAQGMGYAQSKLVTEHICDEAAKSYGIKTRILRVGQVIADTVHGIWNATEAIPLMMQAALTIGAVPTLDENPLWLPVDVVASAVVDTSLGSAGAGVMSVVNHQSFHWTRDLLPALHNAGLSFKELSQKEWVAA
;
A
#
# COMPACT_ATOMS: atom_id res chain seq x y z
N MET A 1 4.10 -10.83 -4.65
CA MET A 1 3.55 -9.53 -4.25
C MET A 1 4.04 -8.41 -5.16
N THR A 2 3.36 -7.29 -5.18
CA THR A 2 3.80 -6.05 -5.84
C THR A 2 4.03 -4.95 -4.82
N GLY A 3 4.70 -3.86 -5.22
CA GLY A 3 4.97 -2.71 -4.32
C GLY A 3 6.10 -2.93 -3.32
N ALA A 4 6.89 -3.98 -3.42
CA ALA A 4 7.99 -4.34 -2.52
C ALA A 4 9.07 -3.25 -2.33
N THR A 5 9.10 -2.25 -3.19
CA THR A 5 10.05 -1.12 -3.13
C THR A 5 9.46 0.14 -2.46
N GLY A 6 8.18 0.11 -2.09
CA GLY A 6 7.51 1.16 -1.32
C GLY A 6 7.62 0.95 0.19
N SER A 7 7.12 1.90 0.99
CA SER A 7 7.16 1.82 2.45
C SER A 7 6.42 0.60 2.97
N LEU A 8 5.13 0.49 2.71
CA LEU A 8 4.30 -0.65 3.12
C LEU A 8 4.86 -1.98 2.58
N GLY A 9 5.25 -2.02 1.29
CA GLY A 9 5.74 -3.24 0.67
C GLY A 9 7.04 -3.78 1.26
N ALA A 10 7.94 -2.91 1.72
CA ALA A 10 9.17 -3.33 2.39
C ALA A 10 8.88 -4.01 3.74
N HIS A 11 7.96 -3.45 4.53
CA HIS A 11 7.52 -4.06 5.79
C HIS A 11 6.77 -5.38 5.56
N LEU A 12 5.94 -5.46 4.49
CA LEU A 12 5.31 -6.72 4.09
C LEU A 12 6.33 -7.80 3.71
N VAL A 13 7.34 -7.46 2.88
CA VAL A 13 8.42 -8.40 2.54
C VAL A 13 9.08 -8.92 3.81
N ALA A 14 9.44 -8.02 4.74
CA ALA A 14 10.12 -8.39 5.98
C ALA A 14 9.28 -9.35 6.82
N GLN A 15 8.02 -9.03 7.06
CA GLN A 15 7.13 -9.84 7.88
C GLN A 15 6.82 -11.19 7.23
N LEU A 16 6.62 -11.22 5.90
CA LEU A 16 6.39 -12.47 5.17
C LEU A 16 7.60 -13.41 5.24
N VAL A 17 8.83 -12.92 5.02
CA VAL A 17 10.02 -13.79 5.02
C VAL A 17 10.41 -14.31 6.40
N LEU A 18 9.96 -13.66 7.46
CA LEU A 18 10.17 -14.12 8.84
C LEU A 18 9.24 -15.28 9.22
N ARG A 19 8.15 -15.50 8.51
CA ARG A 19 7.21 -16.60 8.80
C ARG A 19 7.78 -17.95 8.34
N GLU A 20 7.59 -18.97 9.13
CA GLU A 20 8.04 -20.33 8.83
C GLU A 20 7.20 -20.99 7.73
N ASP A 21 5.90 -20.68 7.66
CA ASP A 21 4.95 -21.20 6.66
C ASP A 21 5.12 -20.54 5.28
N VAL A 22 5.86 -19.43 5.17
CA VAL A 22 6.19 -18.78 3.89
C VAL A 22 7.52 -19.33 3.35
N LYS A 23 7.47 -19.98 2.17
CA LYS A 23 8.64 -20.56 1.51
C LYS A 23 9.39 -19.57 0.61
N LYS A 24 8.66 -18.80 -0.18
CA LYS A 24 9.19 -17.79 -1.11
C LYS A 24 8.27 -16.58 -1.17
N VAL A 25 8.84 -15.40 -1.40
CA VAL A 25 8.14 -14.14 -1.67
C VAL A 25 8.59 -13.62 -3.03
N TYR A 26 7.80 -13.86 -4.06
CA TYR A 26 8.03 -13.29 -5.39
C TYR A 26 7.68 -11.81 -5.37
N CYS A 27 8.68 -10.94 -5.48
CA CYS A 27 8.54 -9.50 -5.54
C CYS A 27 8.54 -9.06 -7.01
N LEU A 28 7.38 -8.73 -7.56
CA LEU A 28 7.26 -8.19 -8.92
C LEU A 28 7.58 -6.70 -8.88
N VAL A 29 8.64 -6.29 -9.57
CA VAL A 29 9.24 -4.95 -9.45
C VAL A 29 9.43 -4.33 -10.83
N ARG A 30 9.04 -3.09 -11.02
CA ARG A 30 9.39 -2.33 -12.24
C ARG A 30 10.90 -2.16 -12.32
N ALA A 31 11.56 -2.93 -13.18
CA ALA A 31 13.00 -2.94 -13.34
C ALA A 31 13.39 -3.46 -14.73
N SER A 32 14.60 -3.12 -15.20
CA SER A 32 15.13 -3.56 -16.50
C SER A 32 15.78 -4.94 -16.47
N SER A 33 16.08 -5.48 -15.29
CA SER A 33 16.74 -6.78 -15.13
C SER A 33 16.50 -7.38 -13.75
N PRO A 34 16.69 -8.71 -13.57
CA PRO A 34 16.62 -9.36 -12.26
C PRO A 34 17.59 -8.75 -11.23
N ALA A 35 18.81 -8.39 -11.66
CA ALA A 35 19.77 -7.73 -10.78
C ALA A 35 19.27 -6.36 -10.31
N SER A 36 18.71 -5.55 -11.20
CA SER A 36 18.12 -4.25 -10.88
C SER A 36 16.91 -4.41 -9.96
N ALA A 37 16.02 -5.38 -10.21
CA ALA A 37 14.88 -5.67 -9.34
C ALA A 37 15.34 -6.02 -7.92
N ARG A 38 16.32 -6.91 -7.78
CA ARG A 38 16.92 -7.32 -6.51
C ARG A 38 17.53 -6.13 -5.75
N LEU A 39 18.32 -5.31 -6.45
CA LEU A 39 18.94 -4.12 -5.84
C LEU A 39 17.89 -3.16 -5.31
N ARG A 40 16.81 -2.91 -6.05
CA ARG A 40 15.71 -2.03 -5.62
C ARG A 40 15.01 -2.53 -4.36
N VAL A 41 14.74 -3.84 -4.25
CA VAL A 41 14.14 -4.42 -3.04
C VAL A 41 15.10 -4.31 -1.85
N ILE A 42 16.37 -4.68 -2.03
CA ILE A 42 17.38 -4.59 -0.96
C ILE A 42 17.56 -3.14 -0.51
N ARG A 43 17.63 -2.20 -1.45
CA ARG A 43 17.75 -0.77 -1.14
C ARG A 43 16.56 -0.29 -0.30
N SER A 44 15.34 -0.63 -0.71
CA SER A 44 14.13 -0.27 0.02
C SER A 44 14.11 -0.80 1.46
N LEU A 45 14.55 -2.05 1.66
CA LEU A 45 14.67 -2.65 2.99
C LEU A 45 15.78 -1.97 3.83
N ARG A 46 16.89 -1.56 3.21
CA ARG A 46 17.99 -0.84 3.90
C ARG A 46 17.60 0.56 4.31
N GLU A 47 16.97 1.31 3.43
CA GLU A 47 16.48 2.67 3.70
C GLU A 47 15.50 2.73 4.87
N ARG A 48 14.88 1.60 5.22
CA ARG A 48 13.95 1.45 6.35
C ARG A 48 14.58 0.70 7.54
N SER A 49 15.89 0.55 7.54
CA SER A 49 16.64 -0.16 8.59
C SER A 49 16.22 -1.62 8.80
N ILE A 50 15.45 -2.22 7.88
CA ILE A 50 14.89 -3.58 8.00
C ILE A 50 15.91 -4.65 7.59
N TYR A 51 16.71 -4.42 6.55
CA TYR A 51 17.54 -5.45 5.92
C TYR A 51 18.52 -6.12 6.90
N HIS A 52 19.03 -5.38 7.86
CA HIS A 52 20.04 -5.86 8.80
C HIS A 52 19.49 -6.89 9.79
N TYR A 53 18.22 -6.85 10.10
CA TYR A 53 17.56 -7.78 11.01
C TYR A 53 17.15 -9.10 10.36
N LEU A 54 17.15 -9.16 9.03
CA LEU A 54 16.79 -10.38 8.32
C LEU A 54 17.96 -11.37 8.32
N SER A 55 17.71 -12.60 8.75
CA SER A 55 18.68 -13.70 8.66
C SER A 55 19.02 -14.02 7.19
N LEU A 56 20.10 -14.74 6.95
CA LEU A 56 20.45 -15.21 5.60
C LEU A 56 19.33 -16.06 4.99
N ASP A 57 18.70 -16.91 5.78
CA ASP A 57 17.62 -17.77 5.32
C ASP A 57 16.37 -16.98 4.96
N SER A 58 16.00 -15.96 5.78
CA SER A 58 14.92 -15.04 5.44
C SER A 58 15.20 -14.27 4.13
N ARG A 59 16.44 -13.79 3.95
CA ARG A 59 16.83 -13.11 2.70
C ARG A 59 16.79 -14.01 1.46
N ARG A 60 17.05 -15.31 1.62
CA ARG A 60 16.97 -16.30 0.51
C ARG A 60 15.54 -16.53 0.03
N LYS A 61 14.53 -16.27 0.87
CA LYS A 61 13.11 -16.35 0.48
C LYS A 61 12.69 -15.24 -0.49
N ILE A 62 13.44 -14.13 -0.60
CA ILE A 62 13.13 -12.99 -1.45
C ILE A 62 13.55 -13.28 -2.90
N VAL A 63 12.59 -13.39 -3.80
CA VAL A 63 12.78 -13.57 -5.24
C VAL A 63 12.29 -12.31 -5.95
N ALA A 64 13.18 -11.40 -6.28
CA ALA A 64 12.83 -10.16 -6.98
C ALA A 64 12.90 -10.36 -8.50
N LEU A 65 11.82 -10.02 -9.20
CA LEU A 65 11.64 -10.23 -10.63
C LEU A 65 11.28 -8.89 -11.32
N PRO A 66 11.92 -8.58 -12.46
CA PRO A 66 11.51 -7.45 -13.27
C PRO A 66 10.11 -7.70 -13.81
N SER A 67 9.25 -6.69 -13.77
CA SER A 67 7.84 -6.83 -14.17
C SER A 67 7.30 -5.56 -14.81
N ASN A 68 6.36 -5.75 -15.75
CA ASN A 68 5.53 -4.72 -16.34
C ASN A 68 4.06 -5.11 -16.18
N PHE A 69 3.32 -4.41 -15.33
CA PHE A 69 1.94 -4.79 -15.00
C PHE A 69 0.96 -4.52 -16.14
N GLY A 70 1.25 -3.57 -17.04
CA GLY A 70 0.44 -3.33 -18.23
C GLY A 70 0.51 -4.44 -19.28
N ASP A 71 1.46 -5.37 -19.14
CA ASP A 71 1.60 -6.54 -20.01
C ASP A 71 0.82 -7.73 -19.44
N ALA A 72 0.10 -8.46 -20.30
CA ALA A 72 -0.67 -9.63 -19.90
C ALA A 72 0.19 -10.77 -19.33
N SER A 73 1.47 -10.87 -19.73
CA SER A 73 2.47 -11.76 -19.14
C SER A 73 3.16 -11.16 -17.90
N LEU A 74 2.79 -9.95 -17.47
CA LEU A 74 3.45 -9.17 -16.43
C LEU A 74 4.93 -8.85 -16.76
N GLY A 75 5.33 -8.89 -18.03
CA GLY A 75 6.71 -8.75 -18.49
C GLY A 75 7.62 -9.92 -18.09
N LEU A 76 7.04 -11.05 -17.70
CA LEU A 76 7.76 -12.27 -17.33
C LEU A 76 7.94 -13.20 -18.54
N SER A 77 9.01 -14.02 -18.53
CA SER A 77 9.09 -15.10 -19.51
C SER A 77 8.01 -16.15 -19.28
N PRO A 78 7.61 -16.93 -20.32
CA PRO A 78 6.61 -17.97 -20.16
C PRO A 78 6.96 -19.00 -19.07
N GLU A 79 8.23 -19.34 -18.93
CA GLU A 79 8.73 -20.30 -17.91
C GLU A 79 8.59 -19.71 -16.51
N MET A 80 8.97 -18.44 -16.31
CA MET A 80 8.87 -17.77 -15.01
C MET A 80 7.41 -17.54 -14.63
N TYR A 81 6.56 -17.15 -15.58
CA TYR A 81 5.13 -17.02 -15.35
C TYR A 81 4.52 -18.34 -14.90
N ALA A 82 4.88 -19.44 -15.59
CA ALA A 82 4.41 -20.78 -15.26
C ALA A 82 4.95 -21.26 -13.90
N GLU A 83 6.20 -20.94 -13.56
CA GLU A 83 6.77 -21.22 -12.23
C GLU A 83 5.98 -20.53 -11.14
N ILE A 84 5.72 -19.22 -11.28
CA ILE A 84 4.95 -18.46 -10.29
C ILE A 84 3.54 -19.06 -10.19
N ALA A 85 2.83 -19.24 -11.30
CA ALA A 85 1.48 -19.80 -11.31
C ALA A 85 1.42 -21.21 -10.67
N SER A 86 2.50 -21.99 -10.71
CA SER A 86 2.56 -23.31 -10.08
C SER A 86 2.80 -23.25 -8.57
N ASN A 87 3.30 -22.15 -8.04
CA ASN A 87 3.79 -22.08 -6.66
C ASN A 87 3.01 -21.08 -5.78
N ILE A 88 2.34 -20.07 -6.35
CA ILE A 88 1.68 -19.05 -5.55
C ILE A 88 0.45 -19.59 -4.82
N THR A 89 0.30 -19.15 -3.58
CA THR A 89 -0.88 -19.40 -2.73
C THR A 89 -1.74 -18.14 -2.56
N GLY A 90 -1.14 -16.97 -2.68
CA GLY A 90 -1.79 -15.69 -2.59
C GLY A 90 -0.92 -14.57 -3.17
N LEU A 91 -1.54 -13.47 -3.53
CA LEU A 91 -0.92 -12.28 -4.08
C LEU A 91 -1.35 -11.05 -3.28
N ALA A 92 -0.40 -10.31 -2.71
CA ALA A 92 -0.63 -9.00 -2.13
C ALA A 92 -0.27 -7.91 -3.15
N HIS A 93 -1.26 -7.11 -3.56
CA HIS A 93 -1.11 -6.05 -4.56
C HIS A 93 -1.11 -4.67 -3.89
N CYS A 94 0.11 -4.13 -3.66
CA CYS A 94 0.32 -2.83 -3.02
C CYS A 94 0.93 -1.79 -3.99
N ALA A 95 1.38 -2.19 -5.18
CA ALA A 95 1.91 -1.26 -6.17
C ALA A 95 0.78 -0.39 -6.74
N TRP A 96 0.92 0.93 -6.62
CA TRP A 96 0.00 1.89 -7.20
C TRP A 96 0.73 3.19 -7.48
N SER A 97 0.26 3.97 -8.46
CA SER A 97 0.72 5.33 -8.67
C SER A 97 0.06 6.24 -7.61
N VAL A 98 0.86 6.81 -6.72
CA VAL A 98 0.35 7.76 -5.71
C VAL A 98 0.59 9.17 -6.22
N ASN A 99 -0.27 9.61 -7.14
CA ASN A 99 -0.26 10.97 -7.67
C ASN A 99 -1.70 11.48 -7.73
N PHE A 100 -2.01 12.41 -6.87
CA PHE A 100 -3.37 12.95 -6.70
C PHE A 100 -3.78 13.97 -7.77
N ASN A 101 -2.82 14.42 -8.58
CA ASN A 101 -3.06 15.40 -9.66
C ASN A 101 -3.42 14.75 -11.00
N LEU A 102 -3.32 13.42 -11.10
CA LEU A 102 -3.63 12.68 -12.33
C LEU A 102 -5.14 12.35 -12.42
N GLY A 103 -5.70 12.45 -13.62
CA GLY A 103 -7.05 11.96 -13.91
C GLY A 103 -7.11 10.43 -13.99
N LEU A 104 -8.33 9.87 -13.93
CA LEU A 104 -8.57 8.42 -13.90
C LEU A 104 -7.89 7.66 -15.06
N GLY A 105 -7.93 8.18 -16.29
CA GLY A 105 -7.32 7.54 -17.46
C GLY A 105 -5.82 7.28 -17.34
N SER A 106 -5.11 8.08 -16.52
CA SER A 106 -3.67 7.85 -16.27
C SER A 106 -3.38 6.61 -15.42
N PHE A 107 -4.39 6.03 -14.79
CA PHE A 107 -4.26 4.81 -13.97
C PHE A 107 -4.68 3.55 -14.73
N GLU A 108 -5.18 3.68 -15.96
CA GLU A 108 -5.75 2.55 -16.71
C GLU A 108 -4.70 1.47 -16.99
N ALA A 109 -3.62 1.82 -17.68
CA ALA A 109 -2.66 0.83 -18.20
C ALA A 109 -1.89 0.10 -17.09
N ASP A 110 -1.25 0.84 -16.19
CA ASP A 110 -0.32 0.24 -15.21
C ASP A 110 -1.01 -0.21 -13.91
N CYS A 111 -2.11 0.45 -13.55
CA CYS A 111 -2.79 0.19 -12.28
C CYS A 111 -4.02 -0.71 -12.47
N ILE A 112 -5.02 -0.27 -13.23
CA ILE A 112 -6.29 -0.99 -13.37
C ILE A 112 -6.10 -2.26 -14.21
N ALA A 113 -5.54 -2.14 -15.43
CA ALA A 113 -5.22 -3.30 -16.26
C ALA A 113 -4.15 -4.19 -15.59
N GLY A 114 -3.20 -3.57 -14.89
CA GLY A 114 -2.21 -4.28 -14.07
C GLY A 114 -2.86 -5.16 -13.00
N ALA A 115 -3.85 -4.66 -12.28
CA ALA A 115 -4.59 -5.44 -11.30
C ALA A 115 -5.35 -6.61 -11.95
N HIS A 116 -5.98 -6.39 -13.11
CA HIS A 116 -6.62 -7.44 -13.90
C HIS A 116 -5.62 -8.54 -14.33
N ASN A 117 -4.44 -8.16 -14.80
CA ASN A 117 -3.40 -9.12 -15.20
C ASN A 117 -2.89 -9.95 -14.00
N LEU A 118 -2.79 -9.33 -12.83
CA LEU A 118 -2.42 -10.02 -11.58
C LEU A 118 -3.53 -10.94 -11.07
N LEU A 119 -4.79 -10.57 -11.19
CA LEU A 119 -5.94 -11.45 -10.94
C LEU A 119 -5.91 -12.66 -11.87
N THR A 120 -5.64 -12.44 -13.16
CA THR A 120 -5.48 -13.52 -14.15
C THR A 120 -4.36 -14.50 -13.78
N LEU A 121 -3.24 -14.00 -13.24
CA LEU A 121 -2.19 -14.88 -12.70
C LEU A 121 -2.71 -15.74 -11.53
N CYS A 122 -3.48 -15.16 -10.61
CA CYS A 122 -4.07 -15.90 -9.50
C CYS A 122 -5.05 -16.99 -9.97
N LEU A 123 -5.86 -16.71 -10.99
CA LEU A 123 -6.78 -17.68 -11.61
C LEU A 123 -6.05 -18.82 -12.31
N LYS A 124 -4.85 -18.57 -12.84
CA LYS A 124 -4.00 -19.59 -13.48
C LYS A 124 -3.15 -20.39 -12.50
N ALA A 125 -3.30 -20.16 -11.19
CA ALA A 125 -2.58 -20.93 -10.18
C ALA A 125 -2.92 -22.44 -10.33
N LYS A 126 -1.89 -23.30 -10.43
CA LYS A 126 -2.03 -24.74 -10.60
C LYS A 126 -2.34 -25.41 -9.26
N ARG A 127 -3.51 -25.14 -8.72
CA ARG A 127 -4.03 -25.65 -7.44
C ARG A 127 -5.51 -25.98 -7.61
N PRO A 128 -6.09 -26.77 -6.68
CA PRO A 128 -7.53 -27.04 -6.70
C PRO A 128 -8.38 -25.76 -6.63
N GLU A 129 -7.89 -24.73 -5.89
CA GLU A 129 -8.52 -23.41 -5.81
C GLU A 129 -7.55 -22.33 -6.33
N PRO A 130 -8.07 -21.25 -6.94
CA PRO A 130 -7.26 -20.09 -7.33
C PRO A 130 -6.43 -19.54 -6.16
N ALA A 131 -5.29 -18.92 -6.46
CA ALA A 131 -4.54 -18.19 -5.45
C ALA A 131 -5.36 -16.98 -4.97
N THR A 132 -5.29 -16.65 -3.67
CA THR A 132 -6.03 -15.50 -3.14
C THR A 132 -5.46 -14.18 -3.66
N PHE A 133 -6.30 -13.19 -3.89
CA PHE A 133 -5.89 -11.85 -4.30
C PHE A 133 -6.21 -10.83 -3.21
N ASN A 134 -5.19 -10.17 -2.68
CA ASN A 134 -5.32 -9.19 -1.61
C ASN A 134 -4.94 -7.82 -2.14
N PHE A 135 -5.91 -6.95 -2.32
CA PHE A 135 -5.75 -5.62 -2.90
C PHE A 135 -5.65 -4.54 -1.82
N CYS A 136 -4.52 -3.86 -1.74
CA CYS A 136 -4.39 -2.67 -0.91
C CYS A 136 -5.10 -1.49 -1.58
N SER A 137 -6.35 -1.29 -1.24
CA SER A 137 -7.15 -0.14 -1.62
C SER A 137 -6.88 1.06 -0.69
N SER A 138 -7.75 2.02 -0.64
CA SER A 138 -7.63 3.23 0.17
C SER A 138 -9.00 3.67 0.69
N VAL A 139 -9.01 4.29 1.86
CA VAL A 139 -10.22 4.97 2.38
C VAL A 139 -10.73 6.06 1.42
N SER A 140 -9.84 6.64 0.59
CA SER A 140 -10.23 7.62 -0.43
C SER A 140 -11.20 7.06 -1.49
N ALA A 141 -11.21 5.74 -1.69
CA ALA A 141 -12.15 5.07 -2.60
C ALA A 141 -13.63 5.27 -2.20
N VAL A 142 -13.88 5.61 -0.93
CA VAL A 142 -15.23 5.80 -0.38
C VAL A 142 -15.35 7.06 0.49
N ALA A 143 -14.43 8.00 0.35
CA ALA A 143 -14.36 9.20 1.21
C ALA A 143 -15.53 10.16 1.04
N GLN A 144 -16.35 10.03 -0.02
CA GLN A 144 -17.58 10.81 -0.23
C GLN A 144 -18.86 10.07 0.21
N THR A 145 -18.72 8.95 0.94
CA THR A 145 -19.88 8.25 1.51
C THR A 145 -20.62 9.18 2.47
N LYS A 146 -21.93 9.31 2.28
CA LYS A 146 -22.80 10.13 3.12
C LYS A 146 -23.22 9.36 4.38
N GLY A 147 -23.52 10.07 5.46
CA GLY A 147 -24.12 9.50 6.67
C GLY A 147 -23.16 9.12 7.80
N GLY A 148 -21.87 9.47 7.72
CA GLY A 148 -20.93 9.33 8.84
C GLY A 148 -20.44 7.91 9.13
N PHE A 149 -20.95 6.89 8.42
CA PHE A 149 -20.54 5.50 8.53
C PHE A 149 -20.22 4.94 7.15
N VAL A 150 -19.05 4.32 7.02
CA VAL A 150 -18.62 3.65 5.78
C VAL A 150 -18.67 2.14 5.99
N PRO A 151 -19.58 1.42 5.33
CA PRO A 151 -19.68 -0.04 5.48
C PRO A 151 -18.49 -0.74 4.81
N GLU A 152 -18.14 -1.91 5.34
CA GLU A 152 -17.19 -2.84 4.71
C GLU A 152 -17.87 -3.62 3.56
N ALA A 153 -18.36 -2.86 2.60
CA ALA A 153 -19.02 -3.32 1.39
C ALA A 153 -18.66 -2.41 0.22
N LEU A 154 -18.89 -2.87 -1.01
CA LEU A 154 -18.75 -2.02 -2.18
C LEU A 154 -19.91 -1.00 -2.20
N PRO A 155 -19.62 0.27 -2.53
CA PRO A 155 -20.67 1.27 -2.70
C PRO A 155 -21.46 1.02 -4.00
N GLU A 156 -22.72 1.45 -4.01
CA GLU A 156 -23.59 1.34 -5.17
C GLU A 156 -23.19 2.29 -6.33
N SER A 157 -22.46 3.38 -6.02
CA SER A 157 -22.05 4.38 -6.99
C SER A 157 -20.55 4.67 -6.92
N LEU A 158 -19.93 4.87 -8.08
CA LEU A 158 -18.55 5.32 -8.21
C LEU A 158 -18.34 6.77 -7.72
N GLU A 159 -19.42 7.51 -7.51
CA GLU A 159 -19.37 8.88 -6.96
C GLU A 159 -18.94 8.94 -5.50
N TYR A 160 -18.94 7.81 -4.78
CA TYR A 160 -18.42 7.74 -3.42
C TYR A 160 -16.90 7.88 -3.33
N ALA A 161 -16.18 7.72 -4.45
CA ALA A 161 -14.74 8.00 -4.50
C ALA A 161 -14.48 9.50 -4.37
N GLN A 162 -13.41 9.85 -3.65
CA GLN A 162 -12.92 11.22 -3.63
C GLN A 162 -12.65 11.71 -5.07
N GLY A 163 -12.91 13.00 -5.36
CA GLY A 163 -12.88 13.59 -6.69
C GLY A 163 -11.49 13.69 -7.35
N MET A 164 -10.71 12.61 -7.28
CA MET A 164 -9.37 12.49 -7.88
C MET A 164 -9.18 11.13 -8.54
N GLY A 165 -8.41 11.07 -9.63
CA GLY A 165 -8.19 9.83 -10.38
C GLY A 165 -7.60 8.68 -9.55
N TYR A 166 -6.77 8.98 -8.54
CA TYR A 166 -6.27 7.98 -7.58
C TYR A 166 -7.42 7.24 -6.88
N ALA A 167 -8.32 7.97 -6.24
CA ALA A 167 -9.44 7.39 -5.49
C ALA A 167 -10.41 6.64 -6.41
N GLN A 168 -10.72 7.24 -7.55
CA GLN A 168 -11.59 6.63 -8.57
C GLN A 168 -10.99 5.34 -9.10
N SER A 169 -9.68 5.30 -9.40
CA SER A 169 -8.99 4.10 -9.88
C SER A 169 -8.98 2.98 -8.84
N LYS A 170 -8.86 3.32 -7.55
CA LYS A 170 -8.98 2.36 -6.46
C LYS A 170 -10.38 1.74 -6.43
N LEU A 171 -11.43 2.56 -6.45
CA LEU A 171 -12.81 2.07 -6.41
C LEU A 171 -13.16 1.22 -7.64
N VAL A 172 -12.76 1.62 -8.84
CA VAL A 172 -12.93 0.80 -10.06
C VAL A 172 -12.28 -0.57 -9.88
N THR A 173 -11.07 -0.61 -9.32
CA THR A 173 -10.37 -1.88 -9.09
C THR A 173 -11.03 -2.72 -7.99
N GLU A 174 -11.62 -2.11 -6.96
CA GLU A 174 -12.44 -2.83 -5.97
C GLU A 174 -13.60 -3.58 -6.65
N HIS A 175 -14.31 -2.92 -7.59
CA HIS A 175 -15.39 -3.57 -8.36
C HIS A 175 -14.85 -4.69 -9.27
N ILE A 176 -13.68 -4.52 -9.89
CA ILE A 176 -13.04 -5.60 -10.67
C ILE A 176 -12.71 -6.80 -9.78
N CYS A 177 -12.22 -6.58 -8.58
CA CYS A 177 -11.95 -7.66 -7.62
C CYS A 177 -13.23 -8.41 -7.23
N ASP A 178 -14.30 -7.70 -6.96
CA ASP A 178 -15.60 -8.29 -6.60
C ASP A 178 -16.21 -9.08 -7.77
N GLU A 179 -16.16 -8.52 -8.97
CA GLU A 179 -16.64 -9.20 -10.17
C GLU A 179 -15.82 -10.49 -10.45
N ALA A 180 -14.50 -10.43 -10.27
CA ALA A 180 -13.66 -11.62 -10.38
C ALA A 180 -14.02 -12.68 -9.33
N ALA A 181 -14.37 -12.28 -8.12
CA ALA A 181 -14.82 -13.20 -7.08
C ALA A 181 -16.16 -13.86 -7.44
N LYS A 182 -17.12 -13.09 -7.95
CA LYS A 182 -18.44 -13.58 -8.35
C LYS A 182 -18.38 -14.49 -9.57
N SER A 183 -17.65 -14.08 -10.60
CA SER A 183 -17.63 -14.76 -11.90
C SER A 183 -16.70 -15.97 -11.94
N TYR A 184 -15.61 -15.97 -11.17
CA TYR A 184 -14.56 -17.00 -11.23
C TYR A 184 -14.26 -17.69 -9.89
N GLY A 185 -14.95 -17.33 -8.80
CA GLY A 185 -14.76 -17.93 -7.49
C GLY A 185 -13.41 -17.65 -6.83
N ILE A 186 -12.64 -16.66 -7.32
CA ILE A 186 -11.38 -16.27 -6.71
C ILE A 186 -11.64 -15.57 -5.38
N LYS A 187 -10.92 -15.97 -4.34
CA LYS A 187 -11.01 -15.30 -3.04
C LYS A 187 -10.27 -13.95 -3.10
N THR A 188 -11.01 -12.87 -3.18
CA THR A 188 -10.48 -11.49 -3.15
C THR A 188 -10.69 -10.87 -1.79
N ARG A 189 -9.70 -10.11 -1.32
CA ARG A 189 -9.77 -9.27 -0.14
C ARG A 189 -9.36 -7.85 -0.51
N ILE A 190 -10.21 -6.90 -0.21
CA ILE A 190 -10.04 -5.48 -0.52
C ILE A 190 -9.77 -4.77 0.80
N LEU A 191 -8.56 -4.25 0.96
CA LEU A 191 -8.11 -3.62 2.20
C LEU A 191 -8.08 -2.10 1.98
N ARG A 192 -9.08 -1.39 2.50
CA ARG A 192 -9.13 0.08 2.47
C ARG A 192 -8.23 0.64 3.56
N VAL A 193 -7.01 0.96 3.16
CA VAL A 193 -5.98 1.46 4.07
C VAL A 193 -6.14 2.96 4.29
N GLY A 194 -6.09 3.39 5.55
CA GLY A 194 -6.10 4.79 5.96
C GLY A 194 -4.76 5.49 5.75
N GLN A 195 -4.54 6.62 6.43
CA GLN A 195 -3.28 7.36 6.34
C GLN A 195 -2.15 6.57 7.02
N VAL A 196 -1.21 6.10 6.21
CA VAL A 196 -0.02 5.39 6.69
C VAL A 196 1.05 6.41 7.06
N ILE A 197 1.73 6.15 8.20
CA ILE A 197 2.83 6.98 8.69
C ILE A 197 4.11 6.15 8.86
N ALA A 198 5.12 6.72 9.52
CA ALA A 198 6.38 6.06 9.89
C ALA A 198 6.16 4.72 10.62
N ASP A 199 7.17 3.89 10.65
CA ASP A 199 7.18 2.67 11.47
C ASP A 199 7.34 2.97 12.96
N THR A 200 6.89 2.04 13.82
CA THR A 200 6.92 2.21 15.28
C THR A 200 8.31 2.02 15.90
N VAL A 201 9.27 1.44 15.16
CA VAL A 201 10.59 1.08 15.68
C VAL A 201 11.62 2.15 15.42
N HIS A 202 11.67 2.67 14.18
CA HIS A 202 12.70 3.61 13.74
C HIS A 202 12.13 5.00 13.40
N GLY A 203 10.81 5.14 13.31
CA GLY A 203 10.18 6.41 12.90
C GLY A 203 10.50 6.80 11.46
N ILE A 204 10.86 5.85 10.60
CA ILE A 204 11.26 6.15 9.23
C ILE A 204 10.03 6.38 8.37
N TRP A 205 9.88 7.61 7.91
CA TRP A 205 8.82 8.04 7.01
C TRP A 205 9.41 8.54 5.69
N ASN A 206 8.70 8.35 4.60
CA ASN A 206 9.13 8.88 3.31
C ASN A 206 9.09 10.41 3.33
N ALA A 207 10.26 11.03 3.34
CA ALA A 207 10.41 12.49 3.48
C ALA A 207 9.77 13.31 2.33
N THR A 208 9.38 12.66 1.23
CA THR A 208 8.75 13.33 0.07
C THR A 208 7.22 13.29 0.11
N GLU A 209 6.62 12.68 1.13
CA GLU A 209 5.17 12.70 1.32
C GLU A 209 4.69 14.03 1.91
N ALA A 210 3.42 14.37 1.70
CA ALA A 210 2.88 15.68 2.04
C ALA A 210 3.03 16.05 3.53
N ILE A 211 2.74 15.11 4.43
CA ILE A 211 2.82 15.35 5.89
C ILE A 211 4.28 15.55 6.34
N PRO A 212 5.24 14.67 6.00
CA PRO A 212 6.65 14.92 6.28
C PRO A 212 7.18 16.23 5.68
N LEU A 213 6.78 16.59 4.46
CA LEU A 213 7.16 17.87 3.85
C LEU A 213 6.62 19.06 4.66
N MET A 214 5.37 18.97 5.13
CA MET A 214 4.77 19.99 6.00
C MET A 214 5.51 20.11 7.34
N MET A 215 5.94 19.00 7.93
CA MET A 215 6.75 19.01 9.15
C MET A 215 8.16 19.56 8.92
N GLN A 216 8.76 19.29 7.75
CA GLN A 216 10.06 19.84 7.37
C GLN A 216 10.03 21.37 7.24
N ALA A 217 8.87 21.97 7.04
CA ALA A 217 8.71 23.42 7.03
C ALA A 217 9.12 24.07 8.36
N ALA A 218 9.04 23.34 9.49
CA ALA A 218 9.61 23.78 10.76
C ALA A 218 11.11 24.13 10.63
N LEU A 219 11.86 23.39 9.79
CA LEU A 219 13.30 23.59 9.58
C LEU A 219 13.61 24.55 8.42
N THR A 220 12.76 24.62 7.39
CA THR A 220 13.03 25.40 6.16
C THR A 220 12.53 26.81 6.24
N ILE A 221 11.35 27.04 6.78
CA ILE A 221 10.74 28.36 6.96
C ILE A 221 10.51 28.72 8.45
N GLY A 222 10.85 27.82 9.36
CA GLY A 222 10.68 28.02 10.81
C GLY A 222 9.22 28.02 11.27
N ALA A 223 8.29 27.43 10.52
CA ALA A 223 6.87 27.46 10.84
C ALA A 223 6.14 26.18 10.41
N VAL A 224 5.11 25.80 11.16
CA VAL A 224 4.16 24.71 10.85
C VAL A 224 2.74 25.25 10.91
N PRO A 225 1.81 24.82 10.02
CA PRO A 225 0.45 25.35 10.03
C PRO A 225 -0.37 24.78 11.18
N THR A 226 -1.26 25.60 11.73
CA THR A 226 -2.34 25.14 12.59
C THR A 226 -3.48 24.59 11.74
N LEU A 227 -3.96 23.38 12.07
CA LEU A 227 -5.08 22.75 11.41
C LEU A 227 -6.14 22.34 12.43
N ASP A 228 -7.39 22.57 12.12
CA ASP A 228 -8.53 22.05 12.91
C ASP A 228 -8.96 20.70 12.36
N GLU A 229 -8.07 19.70 12.52
CA GLU A 229 -8.23 18.36 11.98
C GLU A 229 -7.92 17.31 13.04
N ASN A 230 -8.59 16.17 12.93
CA ASN A 230 -8.37 14.99 13.77
C ASN A 230 -7.89 13.80 12.93
N PRO A 231 -6.60 13.73 12.60
CA PRO A 231 -6.05 12.64 11.79
C PRO A 231 -6.20 11.26 12.46
N LEU A 232 -6.40 10.24 11.61
CA LEU A 232 -6.43 8.84 11.97
C LEU A 232 -5.21 8.15 11.33
N TRP A 233 -4.08 8.20 12.00
CA TRP A 233 -2.82 7.68 11.45
C TRP A 233 -2.56 6.24 11.88
N LEU A 234 -1.95 5.46 10.97
CA LEU A 234 -1.52 4.10 11.22
C LEU A 234 -0.04 3.91 10.92
N PRO A 235 0.77 3.39 11.84
CA PRO A 235 2.15 3.02 11.56
C PRO A 235 2.23 1.96 10.45
N VAL A 236 3.21 2.10 9.55
CA VAL A 236 3.35 1.25 8.37
C VAL A 236 3.59 -0.22 8.70
N ASP A 237 4.30 -0.52 9.76
CA ASP A 237 4.56 -1.87 10.23
C ASP A 237 3.30 -2.54 10.80
N VAL A 238 2.41 -1.76 11.44
CA VAL A 238 1.09 -2.22 11.91
C VAL A 238 0.17 -2.50 10.72
N VAL A 239 0.14 -1.61 9.73
CA VAL A 239 -0.61 -1.85 8.48
C VAL A 239 -0.08 -3.10 7.76
N ALA A 240 1.25 -3.27 7.71
CA ALA A 240 1.85 -4.47 7.12
C ALA A 240 1.41 -5.75 7.85
N SER A 241 1.37 -5.73 9.20
CA SER A 241 0.87 -6.87 9.98
C SER A 241 -0.58 -7.19 9.64
N ALA A 242 -1.45 -6.19 9.60
CA ALA A 242 -2.85 -6.39 9.24
C ALA A 242 -3.01 -7.00 7.84
N VAL A 243 -2.22 -6.53 6.86
CA VAL A 243 -2.21 -7.09 5.50
C VAL A 243 -1.70 -8.52 5.47
N VAL A 244 -0.62 -8.84 6.21
CA VAL A 244 -0.08 -10.21 6.30
C VAL A 244 -1.10 -11.15 6.93
N ASP A 245 -1.65 -10.77 8.08
CA ASP A 245 -2.61 -11.59 8.82
C ASP A 245 -3.89 -11.83 8.00
N THR A 246 -4.35 -10.81 7.30
CA THR A 246 -5.49 -10.96 6.38
C THR A 246 -5.14 -11.86 5.19
N SER A 247 -3.96 -11.68 4.61
CA SER A 247 -3.54 -12.42 3.39
C SER A 247 -3.31 -13.90 3.64
N LEU A 248 -2.77 -14.26 4.80
CA LEU A 248 -2.40 -15.64 5.15
C LEU A 248 -3.39 -16.31 6.11
N GLY A 249 -4.19 -15.51 6.79
CA GLY A 249 -5.18 -16.00 7.75
C GLY A 249 -6.44 -16.58 7.13
N SER A 250 -7.34 -17.05 8.00
CA SER A 250 -8.66 -17.58 7.64
C SER A 250 -9.70 -16.50 7.35
N ALA A 251 -9.32 -15.23 7.33
CA ALA A 251 -10.25 -14.13 7.05
C ALA A 251 -11.08 -14.37 5.80
N GLY A 252 -12.35 -13.99 5.84
CA GLY A 252 -13.29 -14.09 4.71
C GLY A 252 -12.80 -13.33 3.47
N ALA A 253 -13.50 -13.49 2.35
CA ALA A 253 -13.37 -12.59 1.20
C ALA A 253 -14.18 -11.31 1.47
N GLY A 254 -13.92 -10.26 0.69
CA GLY A 254 -14.67 -9.01 0.72
C GLY A 254 -13.85 -7.79 1.12
N VAL A 255 -14.55 -6.72 1.47
CA VAL A 255 -13.99 -5.42 1.83
C VAL A 255 -13.69 -5.38 3.32
N MET A 256 -12.54 -4.81 3.68
CA MET A 256 -12.10 -4.59 5.06
C MET A 256 -11.45 -3.22 5.18
N SER A 257 -11.68 -2.53 6.29
CA SER A 257 -11.06 -1.25 6.59
C SER A 257 -9.86 -1.43 7.49
N VAL A 258 -8.71 -0.94 7.05
CA VAL A 258 -7.47 -0.92 7.84
C VAL A 258 -7.23 0.53 8.27
N VAL A 259 -7.86 0.91 9.36
CA VAL A 259 -7.89 2.27 9.88
C VAL A 259 -7.64 2.28 11.39
N ASN A 260 -7.10 3.38 11.91
CA ASN A 260 -7.07 3.63 13.34
C ASN A 260 -8.43 4.19 13.77
N HIS A 261 -8.95 3.74 14.89
CA HIS A 261 -10.16 4.31 15.51
C HIS A 261 -9.86 5.40 16.54
N GLN A 262 -8.58 5.61 16.87
CA GLN A 262 -8.13 6.67 17.75
C GLN A 262 -7.59 7.83 16.91
N SER A 263 -8.17 9.00 17.08
CA SER A 263 -7.68 10.25 16.48
C SER A 263 -6.92 11.06 17.53
N PHE A 264 -6.16 12.01 17.04
CA PHE A 264 -5.59 13.10 17.82
C PHE A 264 -5.86 14.41 17.07
N HIS A 265 -5.80 15.53 17.75
CA HIS A 265 -5.99 16.81 17.12
C HIS A 265 -4.65 17.39 16.66
N TRP A 266 -4.55 17.79 15.39
CA TRP A 266 -3.31 18.31 14.81
C TRP A 266 -2.69 19.45 15.65
N THR A 267 -3.45 20.54 15.88
CA THR A 267 -2.91 21.71 16.60
C THR A 267 -2.79 21.49 18.10
N ARG A 268 -3.75 20.81 18.74
CA ARG A 268 -3.78 20.69 20.21
C ARG A 268 -2.91 19.57 20.75
N ASP A 269 -2.68 18.52 19.96
CA ASP A 269 -1.97 17.32 20.43
C ASP A 269 -0.62 17.15 19.71
N LEU A 270 -0.59 17.22 18.35
CA LEU A 270 0.62 16.98 17.57
C LEU A 270 1.64 18.11 17.70
N LEU A 271 1.23 19.39 17.52
CA LEU A 271 2.20 20.49 17.56
C LEU A 271 2.90 20.60 18.91
N PRO A 272 2.19 20.53 20.08
CA PRO A 272 2.86 20.45 21.37
C PRO A 272 3.78 19.24 21.54
N ALA A 273 3.40 18.06 20.99
CA ALA A 273 4.24 16.87 21.03
C ALA A 273 5.54 17.09 20.23
N LEU A 274 5.48 17.74 19.08
CA LEU A 274 6.67 18.08 18.28
C LEU A 274 7.58 19.08 19.02
N HIS A 275 7.03 20.08 19.69
CA HIS A 275 7.79 21.02 20.54
C HIS A 275 8.47 20.27 21.71
N ASN A 276 7.75 19.37 22.37
CA ASN A 276 8.30 18.58 23.47
C ASN A 276 9.40 17.62 22.99
N ALA A 277 9.34 17.17 21.74
CA ALA A 277 10.39 16.39 21.09
C ALA A 277 11.61 17.23 20.64
N GLY A 278 11.62 18.54 20.90
CA GLY A 278 12.72 19.46 20.63
C GLY A 278 12.65 20.17 19.29
N LEU A 279 11.54 20.06 18.53
CA LEU A 279 11.38 20.79 17.28
C LEU A 279 10.95 22.24 17.57
N SER A 280 11.70 23.22 17.10
CA SER A 280 11.39 24.64 17.29
C SER A 280 10.80 25.24 16.01
N PHE A 281 9.59 25.80 16.10
CA PHE A 281 8.89 26.44 14.98
C PHE A 281 7.80 27.40 15.49
N LYS A 282 7.33 28.29 14.62
CA LYS A 282 6.14 29.12 14.87
C LYS A 282 4.90 28.40 14.38
N GLU A 283 3.82 28.52 15.10
CA GLU A 283 2.50 28.10 14.66
C GLU A 283 1.85 29.24 13.86
N LEU A 284 1.53 28.97 12.60
CA LEU A 284 0.88 29.93 11.70
C LEU A 284 -0.47 29.42 11.25
N SER A 285 -1.41 30.33 10.97
CA SER A 285 -2.63 29.93 10.24
C SER A 285 -2.27 29.35 8.87
N GLN A 286 -3.13 28.52 8.29
CA GLN A 286 -2.90 27.95 6.95
C GLN A 286 -2.58 29.03 5.91
N LYS A 287 -3.30 30.15 5.95
CA LYS A 287 -3.11 31.26 5.01
C LYS A 287 -1.74 31.93 5.17
N GLU A 288 -1.32 32.19 6.39
CA GLU A 288 0.00 32.78 6.69
C GLU A 288 1.13 31.82 6.33
N TRP A 289 0.95 30.51 6.61
CA TRP A 289 1.94 29.50 6.32
C TRP A 289 2.16 29.32 4.81
N VAL A 290 1.09 29.35 3.99
CA VAL A 290 1.19 29.27 2.52
C VAL A 290 1.86 30.54 1.95
N ALA A 291 1.76 31.67 2.64
CA ALA A 291 2.37 32.94 2.21
C ALA A 291 3.83 33.12 2.65
N ALA A 292 4.31 32.26 3.56
CA ALA A 292 5.68 32.30 4.10
C ALA A 292 6.66 31.48 3.23
#